data_988c193f6527352d7b2137328be3bc8f
#
_entry.id   988c193f6527352d7b2137328be3bc8f
#
_cell.length_a   1.000
_cell.length_b   1.000
_cell.length_c   1.000
_cell.angle_alpha   90.00
_cell.angle_beta   90.00
_cell.angle_gamma   90.00
#
_symmetry.space_group_name_H-M   'P 1'
#
loop_
_entity.id
_entity.type
_entity.pdbx_description
1 polymer ?
#
loop_
_entity_poly.entity_id
_entity_poly.type
_entity_poly.pdbx_seq_one_letter_code
_entity_poly.pdbx_strand_id
1 'polypeptide(L)'
;MTDLLADEAVAVVRRTLTFEELVHTTGERMLRTAVLLTGDRQAAEDLVQSAYAQAFARWRLVSRANNPAAYTRAILTRLFLSDRRRKRVPELPLLDGTDASAPQGNPALRVSLLEALSTLPPRDRAVLVLRYFHDLPVAEVAAQTGLSESACRTRSSRALARLRTSFPDLADES
;
A
#
# COMPACT_ATOMS: atom_id res chain seq x y z
N MET A 1 24.99 -15.46 -46.48
CA MET A 1 25.11 -14.03 -46.17
C MET A 1 23.73 -13.46 -45.84
N THR A 2 23.02 -14.10 -44.86
CA THR A 2 21.64 -13.73 -44.50
C THR A 2 21.38 -13.94 -43.00
N ASP A 3 22.44 -14.03 -42.20
CA ASP A 3 22.29 -14.40 -40.76
C ASP A 3 22.79 -13.31 -39.79
N LEU A 4 23.07 -12.12 -40.32
CA LEU A 4 23.56 -10.97 -39.54
C LEU A 4 22.51 -9.90 -39.26
N LEU A 5 21.29 -10.06 -39.77
CA LEU A 5 20.20 -9.08 -39.57
C LEU A 5 19.14 -9.56 -38.58
N ALA A 6 19.27 -10.78 -38.08
CA ALA A 6 18.33 -11.34 -37.07
C ALA A 6 18.76 -11.07 -35.62
N ASP A 7 20.01 -10.68 -35.36
CA ASP A 7 20.52 -10.47 -34.01
C ASP A 7 20.41 -9.02 -33.52
N GLU A 8 20.15 -8.07 -34.42
CA GLU A 8 19.92 -6.65 -34.06
C GLU A 8 18.49 -6.32 -33.64
N ALA A 9 17.54 -7.21 -33.89
CA ALA A 9 16.12 -6.96 -33.57
C ALA A 9 15.71 -7.39 -32.16
N VAL A 10 16.60 -8.02 -31.39
CA VAL A 10 16.33 -8.51 -30.01
C VAL A 10 17.01 -7.66 -28.94
N ALA A 11 17.77 -6.67 -29.29
CA ALA A 11 18.14 -5.60 -28.38
C ALA A 11 16.95 -4.62 -28.21
N VAL A 12 15.79 -5.13 -27.82
CA VAL A 12 14.80 -4.32 -27.09
C VAL A 12 15.54 -3.80 -25.87
N VAL A 13 16.00 -2.56 -25.99
CA VAL A 13 16.56 -1.77 -24.91
C VAL A 13 15.61 -1.98 -23.72
N ARG A 14 15.97 -2.84 -22.78
CA ARG A 14 15.36 -2.88 -21.46
C ARG A 14 15.64 -1.51 -20.88
N ARG A 15 14.72 -0.58 -21.15
CA ARG A 15 14.77 0.76 -20.60
C ARG A 15 14.92 0.60 -19.11
N THR A 16 16.11 0.94 -18.62
CA THR A 16 16.42 0.79 -17.20
C THR A 16 15.52 1.76 -16.46
N LEU A 17 14.59 1.24 -15.66
CA LEU A 17 13.72 2.06 -14.83
C LEU A 17 14.57 2.98 -13.97
N THR A 18 14.33 4.28 -14.03
CA THR A 18 14.97 5.25 -13.13
C THR A 18 14.17 5.39 -11.85
N PHE A 19 14.81 5.91 -10.80
CA PHE A 19 14.14 6.16 -9.54
C PHE A 19 13.02 7.21 -9.68
N GLU A 20 13.27 8.25 -10.47
CA GLU A 20 12.31 9.30 -10.77
C GLU A 20 11.07 8.74 -11.49
N GLU A 21 11.27 7.85 -12.45
CA GLU A 21 10.16 7.17 -13.14
C GLU A 21 9.34 6.30 -12.15
N LEU A 22 10.00 5.60 -11.23
CA LEU A 22 9.31 4.84 -10.19
C LEU A 22 8.45 5.75 -9.31
N VAL A 23 9.02 6.85 -8.82
CA VAL A 23 8.28 7.81 -7.98
C VAL A 23 7.12 8.42 -8.75
N HIS A 24 7.36 8.84 -9.99
CA HIS A 24 6.31 9.45 -10.83
C HIS A 24 5.13 8.50 -11.09
N THR A 25 5.43 7.25 -11.41
CA THR A 25 4.39 6.26 -11.77
C THR A 25 3.66 5.65 -10.57
N THR A 26 4.27 5.64 -9.40
CA THR A 26 3.70 4.98 -8.21
C THR A 26 3.23 5.94 -7.12
N GLY A 27 3.65 7.21 -7.16
CA GLY A 27 3.50 8.18 -6.07
C GLY A 27 2.07 8.35 -5.57
N GLU A 28 1.12 8.55 -6.49
CA GLU A 28 -0.29 8.72 -6.15
C GLU A 28 -0.86 7.47 -5.45
N ARG A 29 -0.56 6.28 -5.98
CA ARG A 29 -1.04 5.02 -5.40
C ARG A 29 -0.37 4.71 -4.06
N MET A 30 0.90 5.05 -3.91
CA MET A 30 1.63 4.93 -2.65
C MET A 30 1.04 5.85 -1.58
N LEU A 31 0.72 7.10 -1.93
CA LEU A 31 0.10 8.04 -1.02
C LEU A 31 -1.30 7.58 -0.59
N ARG A 32 -2.13 7.12 -1.52
CA ARG A 32 -3.45 6.56 -1.19
C ARG A 32 -3.32 5.35 -0.25
N THR A 33 -2.39 4.46 -0.51
CA THR A 33 -2.10 3.32 0.36
C THR A 33 -1.73 3.79 1.77
N ALA A 34 -0.84 4.75 1.87
CA ALA A 34 -0.39 5.30 3.15
C ALA A 34 -1.53 5.98 3.92
N VAL A 35 -2.41 6.73 3.23
CA VAL A 35 -3.61 7.34 3.86
C VAL A 35 -4.56 6.27 4.40
N LEU A 36 -4.82 5.21 3.64
CA LEU A 36 -5.66 4.10 4.10
C LEU A 36 -5.05 3.38 5.32
N LEU A 37 -3.72 3.31 5.40
CA LEU A 37 -3.01 2.68 6.51
C LEU A 37 -2.93 3.57 7.74
N THR A 38 -2.62 4.85 7.58
CA THR A 38 -2.38 5.78 8.70
C THR A 38 -3.63 6.48 9.19
N GLY A 39 -4.59 6.74 8.30
CA GLY A 39 -5.78 7.55 8.56
C GLY A 39 -5.50 9.05 8.59
N ASP A 40 -4.26 9.48 8.42
CA ASP A 40 -3.81 10.87 8.51
C ASP A 40 -2.91 11.21 7.32
N ARG A 41 -3.13 12.40 6.72
CA ARG A 41 -2.40 12.80 5.52
C ARG A 41 -0.93 13.08 5.78
N GLN A 42 -0.62 13.79 6.85
CA GLN A 42 0.77 14.13 7.18
C GLN A 42 1.58 12.88 7.50
N ALA A 43 1.02 11.99 8.32
CA ALA A 43 1.64 10.69 8.61
C ALA A 43 1.79 9.83 7.34
N ALA A 44 0.85 9.92 6.40
CA ALA A 44 0.94 9.21 5.13
C ALA A 44 2.08 9.75 4.25
N GLU A 45 2.22 11.06 4.15
CA GLU A 45 3.30 11.71 3.38
C GLU A 45 4.67 11.35 3.97
N ASP A 46 4.82 11.40 5.28
CA ASP A 46 6.06 11.01 5.97
C ASP A 46 6.39 9.53 5.74
N LEU A 47 5.38 8.67 5.77
CA LEU A 47 5.53 7.24 5.50
C LEU A 47 5.98 6.98 4.06
N VAL A 48 5.38 7.66 3.08
CA VAL A 48 5.75 7.57 1.66
C VAL A 48 7.17 8.05 1.43
N GLN A 49 7.55 9.20 1.99
CA GLN A 49 8.93 9.72 1.91
C GLN A 49 9.93 8.72 2.48
N SER A 50 9.64 8.15 3.64
CA SER A 50 10.50 7.14 4.27
C SER A 50 10.62 5.87 3.43
N ALA A 51 9.52 5.45 2.79
CA ALA A 51 9.52 4.29 1.90
C ALA A 51 10.37 4.51 0.65
N TYR A 52 10.25 5.69 0.02
CA TYR A 52 11.09 6.03 -1.13
C TYR A 52 12.56 6.24 -0.76
N ALA A 53 12.86 6.83 0.38
CA ALA A 53 14.22 6.96 0.88
C ALA A 53 14.88 5.57 1.07
N GLN A 54 14.16 4.61 1.64
CA GLN A 54 14.66 3.23 1.75
C GLN A 54 14.77 2.52 0.41
N ALA A 55 13.83 2.75 -0.52
CA ALA A 55 13.91 2.21 -1.86
C ALA A 55 15.13 2.74 -2.61
N PHE A 56 15.41 4.05 -2.47
CA PHE A 56 16.59 4.69 -3.06
C PHE A 56 17.89 4.12 -2.48
N ALA A 57 17.99 4.01 -1.17
CA ALA A 57 19.14 3.42 -0.51
C ALA A 57 19.43 1.97 -0.95
N ARG A 58 18.41 1.26 -1.44
CA ARG A 58 18.49 -0.12 -1.95
C ARG A 58 18.24 -0.19 -3.44
N TRP A 59 18.49 0.90 -4.18
CA TRP A 59 18.07 1.02 -5.59
C TRP A 59 18.56 -0.12 -6.49
N ARG A 60 19.78 -0.62 -6.25
CA ARG A 60 20.30 -1.78 -6.99
C ARG A 60 19.43 -3.03 -6.87
N LEU A 61 18.78 -3.24 -5.73
CA LEU A 61 17.88 -4.36 -5.50
C LEU A 61 16.48 -4.05 -6.06
N VAL A 62 15.98 -2.85 -5.78
CA VAL A 62 14.65 -2.42 -6.22
C VAL A 62 14.55 -2.40 -7.74
N SER A 63 15.52 -1.81 -8.44
CA SER A 63 15.50 -1.68 -9.90
C SER A 63 15.62 -3.03 -10.64
N ARG A 64 16.18 -4.04 -9.99
CA ARG A 64 16.32 -5.40 -10.53
C ARG A 64 15.20 -6.35 -10.12
N ALA A 65 14.31 -5.92 -9.22
CA ALA A 65 13.16 -6.72 -8.83
C ALA A 65 12.21 -6.93 -10.03
N ASN A 66 11.52 -8.05 -10.08
CA ASN A 66 10.51 -8.31 -11.11
C ASN A 66 9.41 -7.25 -11.13
N ASN A 67 9.10 -6.69 -9.96
CA ASN A 67 8.14 -5.61 -9.80
C ASN A 67 8.65 -4.57 -8.78
N PRO A 68 9.36 -3.52 -9.22
CA PRO A 68 9.88 -2.47 -8.35
C PRO A 68 8.81 -1.75 -7.54
N ALA A 69 7.62 -1.54 -8.11
CA ALA A 69 6.49 -0.93 -7.42
C ALA A 69 5.99 -1.80 -6.26
N ALA A 70 5.87 -3.11 -6.47
CA ALA A 70 5.51 -4.06 -5.41
C ALA A 70 6.58 -4.11 -4.31
N TYR A 71 7.86 -4.06 -4.68
CA TYR A 71 8.96 -4.01 -3.72
C TYR A 71 8.88 -2.75 -2.84
N THR A 72 8.66 -1.59 -3.44
CA THR A 72 8.53 -0.31 -2.73
C THR A 72 7.29 -0.29 -1.82
N ARG A 73 6.16 -0.84 -2.29
CA ARG A 73 4.96 -1.01 -1.45
C ARG A 73 5.23 -1.94 -0.25
N ALA A 74 5.99 -3.01 -0.43
CA ALA A 74 6.37 -3.89 0.68
C ALA A 74 7.23 -3.16 1.72
N ILE A 75 8.12 -2.26 1.30
CA ILE A 75 8.87 -1.38 2.21
C ILE A 75 7.90 -0.50 3.01
N LEU A 76 6.96 0.17 2.34
CA LEU A 76 5.97 1.04 2.97
C LEU A 76 5.14 0.28 4.03
N THR A 77 4.65 -0.91 3.69
CA THR A 77 3.87 -1.76 4.60
C THR A 77 4.68 -2.15 5.84
N ARG A 78 5.93 -2.54 5.66
CA ARG A 78 6.83 -2.90 6.78
C ARG A 78 7.15 -1.72 7.67
N LEU A 79 7.39 -0.55 7.10
CA LEU A 79 7.59 0.68 7.86
C LEU A 79 6.37 1.02 8.71
N PHE A 80 5.18 1.00 8.11
CA PHE A 80 3.92 1.20 8.84
C PHE A 80 3.78 0.26 10.02
N LEU A 81 4.00 -1.04 9.81
CA LEU A 81 3.86 -2.05 10.87
C LEU A 81 4.95 -1.94 11.95
N SER A 82 6.17 -1.51 11.60
CA SER A 82 7.27 -1.34 12.56
C SER A 82 7.11 -0.08 13.40
N ASP A 83 6.65 1.02 12.81
CA ASP A 83 6.44 2.29 13.54
C ASP A 83 5.33 2.14 14.59
N ARG A 84 4.26 1.41 14.27
CA ARG A 84 3.18 1.10 15.21
C ARG A 84 3.60 0.19 16.36
N ARG A 85 4.69 -0.56 16.23
CA ARG A 85 5.28 -1.29 17.37
C ARG A 85 5.96 -0.34 18.37
N ARG A 86 6.52 0.78 17.91
CA ARG A 86 7.17 1.78 18.75
C ARG A 86 6.17 2.71 19.42
N LYS A 87 5.10 3.09 18.73
CA LYS A 87 4.03 3.96 19.23
C LYS A 87 2.92 3.14 19.91
N ARG A 88 3.21 2.49 21.02
CA ARG A 88 2.19 1.89 21.90
C ARG A 88 1.59 2.90 22.89
N VAL A 89 1.45 4.15 22.49
CA VAL A 89 0.72 5.18 23.23
C VAL A 89 -0.48 5.58 22.37
N PRO A 90 -1.71 5.53 22.93
CA PRO A 90 -2.90 5.92 22.17
C PRO A 90 -2.96 7.46 22.10
N GLU A 91 -2.44 8.05 21.03
CA GLU A 91 -2.87 9.38 20.63
C GLU A 91 -4.01 9.22 19.64
N LEU A 92 -5.20 9.68 20.05
CA LEU A 92 -6.33 9.86 19.13
C LEU A 92 -5.89 10.88 18.08
N PRO A 93 -5.96 10.56 16.78
CA PRO A 93 -5.76 11.55 15.72
C PRO A 93 -6.92 12.54 15.74
N LEU A 94 -6.62 13.79 15.95
CA LEU A 94 -7.53 14.89 15.62
C LEU A 94 -7.70 14.90 14.10
N LEU A 95 -8.94 14.74 13.66
CA LEU A 95 -9.35 14.85 12.26
C LEU A 95 -9.33 16.32 11.86
N ASP A 96 -8.18 16.82 11.45
CA ASP A 96 -8.11 18.12 10.78
C ASP A 96 -8.21 17.92 9.26
N GLY A 97 -9.12 18.72 8.71
CA GLY A 97 -9.67 18.65 7.38
C GLY A 97 -8.68 18.52 6.24
N THR A 98 -9.00 17.64 5.35
CA THR A 98 -8.13 17.22 4.28
C THR A 98 -8.70 17.48 2.92
N ASP A 99 -8.02 18.38 2.24
CA ASP A 99 -8.02 18.42 0.80
C ASP A 99 -6.97 17.42 0.29
N ALA A 100 -7.38 16.20 0.02
CA ALA A 100 -6.55 15.23 -0.67
C ALA A 100 -7.23 14.90 -1.98
N SER A 101 -6.54 15.19 -3.06
CA SER A 101 -6.87 14.70 -4.39
C SER A 101 -7.16 13.20 -4.34
N ALA A 102 -8.43 12.87 -4.28
CA ALA A 102 -8.93 11.52 -4.09
C ALA A 102 -9.49 10.97 -5.38
N PRO A 103 -9.56 9.64 -5.53
CA PRO A 103 -10.39 9.06 -6.57
C PRO A 103 -11.80 9.63 -6.47
N GLN A 104 -12.40 9.86 -7.63
CA GLN A 104 -13.76 10.33 -7.78
C GLN A 104 -14.69 9.38 -7.02
N GLY A 105 -15.20 9.84 -5.89
CA GLY A 105 -16.11 9.12 -5.02
C GLY A 105 -16.75 10.05 -4.02
N ASN A 106 -17.88 9.66 -3.43
CA ASN A 106 -18.59 10.42 -2.43
C ASN A 106 -17.66 10.75 -1.24
N PRO A 107 -17.43 12.06 -0.90
CA PRO A 107 -16.56 12.45 0.21
C PRO A 107 -17.00 11.86 1.56
N ALA A 108 -18.31 11.75 1.79
CA ALA A 108 -18.87 11.19 3.01
C ALA A 108 -18.53 9.69 3.16
N LEU A 109 -18.67 8.91 2.08
CA LEU A 109 -18.30 7.50 2.05
C LEU A 109 -16.80 7.30 2.34
N ARG A 110 -15.96 8.19 1.84
CA ARG A 110 -14.53 8.17 2.06
C ARG A 110 -14.14 8.44 3.51
N VAL A 111 -14.74 9.43 4.14
CA VAL A 111 -14.56 9.71 5.57
C VAL A 111 -14.97 8.47 6.38
N SER A 112 -16.14 7.91 6.08
CA SER A 112 -16.64 6.69 6.74
C SER A 112 -15.69 5.49 6.55
N LEU A 113 -15.07 5.32 5.37
CA LEU A 113 -14.10 4.25 5.13
C LEU A 113 -12.81 4.44 5.94
N LEU A 114 -12.27 5.65 6.01
CA LEU A 114 -11.07 5.95 6.80
C LEU A 114 -11.33 5.76 8.29
N GLU A 115 -12.48 6.22 8.78
CA GLU A 115 -12.93 5.99 10.15
C GLU A 115 -13.05 4.49 10.45
N ALA A 116 -13.72 3.74 9.57
CA ALA A 116 -13.88 2.30 9.70
C ALA A 116 -12.52 1.59 9.77
N LEU A 117 -11.61 1.89 8.86
CA LEU A 117 -10.27 1.34 8.85
C LEU A 117 -9.48 1.72 10.11
N SER A 118 -9.68 2.93 10.65
CA SER A 118 -8.99 3.40 11.85
C SER A 118 -9.34 2.58 13.09
N THR A 119 -10.52 1.97 13.14
CA THR A 119 -10.96 1.10 14.25
C THR A 119 -10.25 -0.26 14.27
N LEU A 120 -9.62 -0.64 13.17
CA LEU A 120 -8.94 -1.93 13.05
C LEU A 120 -7.52 -1.88 13.64
N PRO A 121 -7.04 -2.98 14.24
CA PRO A 121 -5.63 -3.14 14.56
C PRO A 121 -4.76 -2.93 13.32
N PRO A 122 -3.54 -2.37 13.44
CA PRO A 122 -2.70 -2.02 12.29
C PRO A 122 -2.44 -3.18 11.32
N ARG A 123 -2.23 -4.39 11.82
CA ARG A 123 -2.03 -5.58 10.97
C ARG A 123 -3.28 -5.98 10.21
N ASP A 124 -4.46 -5.90 10.84
CA ASP A 124 -5.73 -6.22 10.20
C ASP A 124 -6.04 -5.20 9.10
N ARG A 125 -5.78 -3.92 9.38
CA ARG A 125 -5.88 -2.84 8.41
C ARG A 125 -4.96 -3.06 7.21
N ALA A 126 -3.68 -3.38 7.46
CA ALA A 126 -2.73 -3.67 6.39
C ALA A 126 -3.16 -4.87 5.53
N VAL A 127 -3.66 -5.93 6.15
CA VAL A 127 -4.20 -7.10 5.43
C VAL A 127 -5.35 -6.69 4.51
N LEU A 128 -6.32 -5.90 4.99
CA LEU A 128 -7.45 -5.45 4.16
C LEU A 128 -7.00 -4.53 3.02
N VAL A 129 -6.14 -3.55 3.29
CA VAL A 129 -5.64 -2.64 2.25
C VAL A 129 -4.89 -3.39 1.16
N LEU A 130 -4.03 -4.33 1.53
CA LEU A 130 -3.28 -5.12 0.55
C LEU A 130 -4.20 -6.07 -0.25
N ARG A 131 -5.16 -6.68 0.40
CA ARG A 131 -6.10 -7.63 -0.24
C ARG A 131 -7.07 -6.93 -1.19
N TYR A 132 -7.69 -5.84 -0.77
CA TYR A 132 -8.85 -5.26 -1.46
C TYR A 132 -8.51 -3.98 -2.24
N PHE A 133 -7.62 -3.13 -1.76
CA PHE A 133 -7.18 -1.96 -2.53
C PHE A 133 -6.12 -2.29 -3.57
N HIS A 134 -5.23 -3.24 -3.26
CA HIS A 134 -4.18 -3.70 -4.18
C HIS A 134 -4.52 -5.02 -4.89
N ASP A 135 -5.61 -5.68 -4.52
CA ASP A 135 -6.03 -6.97 -5.08
C ASP A 135 -4.93 -8.04 -5.05
N LEU A 136 -4.20 -8.12 -3.93
CA LEU A 136 -3.09 -9.06 -3.80
C LEU A 136 -3.56 -10.44 -3.37
N PRO A 137 -2.95 -11.51 -3.89
CA PRO A 137 -3.18 -12.87 -3.40
C PRO A 137 -2.71 -13.00 -1.95
N VAL A 138 -3.32 -13.93 -1.20
CA VAL A 138 -3.03 -14.14 0.23
C VAL A 138 -1.55 -14.40 0.50
N ALA A 139 -0.89 -15.16 -0.36
CA ALA A 139 0.54 -15.47 -0.24
C ALA A 139 1.42 -14.20 -0.25
N GLU A 140 1.10 -13.24 -1.13
CA GLU A 140 1.83 -11.98 -1.22
C GLU A 140 1.56 -11.08 -0.02
N VAL A 141 0.30 -11.01 0.44
CA VAL A 141 -0.06 -10.28 1.67
C VAL A 141 0.67 -10.87 2.88
N ALA A 142 0.73 -12.19 3.00
CA ALA A 142 1.46 -12.88 4.05
C ALA A 142 2.94 -12.50 4.06
N ALA A 143 3.59 -12.51 2.89
CA ALA A 143 5.00 -12.13 2.74
C ALA A 143 5.26 -10.65 3.13
N GLN A 144 4.34 -9.73 2.79
CA GLN A 144 4.50 -8.31 3.09
C GLN A 144 4.19 -7.97 4.56
N THR A 145 3.29 -8.69 5.21
CA THR A 145 2.85 -8.42 6.60
C THR A 145 3.61 -9.25 7.65
N GLY A 146 4.38 -10.24 7.22
CA GLY A 146 5.06 -11.17 8.11
C GLY A 146 4.10 -12.13 8.85
N LEU A 147 2.96 -12.43 8.24
CA LEU A 147 1.95 -13.37 8.73
C LEU A 147 1.99 -14.68 7.92
N SER A 148 1.41 -15.74 8.47
CA SER A 148 1.08 -16.93 7.67
C SER A 148 -0.15 -16.66 6.79
N GLU A 149 -0.31 -17.43 5.71
CA GLU A 149 -1.50 -17.31 4.86
C GLU A 149 -2.80 -17.58 5.61
N SER A 150 -2.81 -18.58 6.51
CA SER A 150 -3.98 -18.87 7.34
C SER A 150 -4.32 -17.72 8.28
N ALA A 151 -3.30 -17.08 8.89
CA ALA A 151 -3.50 -15.89 9.70
C ALA A 151 -4.04 -14.72 8.88
N CYS A 152 -3.58 -14.51 7.65
CA CYS A 152 -4.12 -13.50 6.75
C CYS A 152 -5.59 -13.73 6.43
N ARG A 153 -6.00 -14.97 6.09
CA ARG A 153 -7.40 -15.31 5.82
C ARG A 153 -8.28 -15.06 7.05
N THR A 154 -7.86 -15.53 8.22
CA THR A 154 -8.60 -15.35 9.46
C THR A 154 -8.75 -13.87 9.84
N ARG A 155 -7.66 -13.09 9.74
CA ARG A 155 -7.66 -11.65 10.04
C ARG A 155 -8.55 -10.89 9.06
N SER A 156 -8.45 -11.19 7.77
CA SER A 156 -9.28 -10.58 6.73
C SER A 156 -10.77 -10.82 7.01
N SER A 157 -11.17 -12.05 7.27
CA SER A 157 -12.56 -12.41 7.56
C SER A 157 -13.08 -11.71 8.83
N ARG A 158 -12.31 -11.73 9.91
CA ARG A 158 -12.70 -11.06 11.17
C ARG A 158 -12.78 -9.55 11.03
N ALA A 159 -11.82 -8.93 10.33
CA ALA A 159 -11.82 -7.49 10.10
C ALA A 159 -13.03 -7.06 9.27
N LEU A 160 -13.35 -7.77 8.19
CA LEU A 160 -14.55 -7.52 7.39
C LEU A 160 -15.84 -7.68 8.21
N ALA A 161 -15.95 -8.72 9.04
CA ALA A 161 -17.10 -8.92 9.90
C ALA A 161 -17.28 -7.75 10.88
N ARG A 162 -16.20 -7.25 11.48
CA ARG A 162 -16.23 -6.07 12.35
C ARG A 162 -16.69 -4.82 11.60
N LEU A 163 -16.15 -4.57 10.41
CA LEU A 163 -16.55 -3.41 9.61
C LEU A 163 -18.03 -3.45 9.23
N ARG A 164 -18.55 -4.60 8.79
CA ARG A 164 -19.98 -4.77 8.48
C ARG A 164 -20.89 -4.49 9.67
N THR A 165 -20.46 -4.91 10.87
CA THR A 165 -21.23 -4.67 12.09
C THR A 165 -21.21 -3.21 12.53
N SER A 166 -20.05 -2.56 12.44
CA SER A 166 -19.86 -1.18 12.93
C SER A 166 -20.25 -0.11 11.91
N PHE A 167 -20.25 -0.46 10.62
CA PHE A 167 -20.49 0.45 9.51
C PHE A 167 -21.38 -0.24 8.44
N PRO A 168 -22.67 -0.49 8.75
CA PRO A 168 -23.57 -1.19 7.85
C PRO A 168 -23.75 -0.46 6.50
N ASP A 169 -23.69 0.87 6.50
CA ASP A 169 -23.87 1.69 5.30
C ASP A 169 -22.76 1.47 4.24
N LEU A 170 -21.58 0.99 4.64
CA LEU A 170 -20.51 0.64 3.72
C LEU A 170 -20.75 -0.69 2.99
N ALA A 171 -21.69 -1.50 3.46
CA ALA A 171 -22.01 -2.81 2.89
C ALA A 171 -23.07 -2.76 1.79
N ASP A 172 -23.91 -1.73 1.75
CA ASP A 172 -25.07 -1.63 0.86
C ASP A 172 -24.75 -1.03 -0.52
N GLU A 173 -23.53 -0.56 -0.77
CA GLU A 173 -23.13 0.07 -2.05
C GLU A 173 -22.31 -0.88 -2.96
N SER A 174 -22.48 -2.20 -2.87
CA SER A 174 -21.73 -3.17 -3.71
C SER A 174 -22.60 -3.74 -4.82
#